data_d7650416faa5a9ff4153fcaad011c43b
#
_entry.id   d7650416faa5a9ff4153fcaad011c43b
#
_cell.length_a   1.000
_cell.length_b   1.000
_cell.length_c   1.000
_cell.angle_alpha   90.00
_cell.angle_beta   90.00
_cell.angle_gamma   90.00
#
_symmetry.space_group_name_H-M   'P 1'
#
loop_
_entity.id
_entity.type
_entity.pdbx_description
1 polymer ?
#
loop_
_entity_poly.entity_id
_entity_poly.type
_entity_poly.pdbx_seq_one_letter_code
_entity_poly.pdbx_strand_id
1 'polypeptide(L)'
;MIKIFATDKVKELDQYTIQHEPISSIDLVERAATTFVHEFCRRYSKQVRIVIFAGQGNNGADALAIARLLNEESYRVETYLFNPTEHLSVECEQNKQRLLDMERIEFTEVVRDFEPPTLTDRDVVIDGLFGSGLNRPLTGGFAAMVNYINPVSYTHLTLPTNSL
;
A
#
# COMPACT_ATOMS: atom_id res chain seq x y z
N MET A 1 -18.58 -18.13 -10.36
CA MET A 1 -17.12 -18.46 -10.40
C MET A 1 -16.38 -17.16 -10.61
N ILE A 2 -15.55 -16.75 -9.66
CA ILE A 2 -14.71 -15.52 -9.78
C ILE A 2 -13.53 -15.90 -10.69
N LYS A 3 -13.35 -15.15 -11.80
CA LYS A 3 -12.20 -15.33 -12.69
C LYS A 3 -10.99 -14.62 -12.07
N ILE A 4 -9.89 -15.33 -11.89
CA ILE A 4 -8.60 -14.79 -11.47
C ILE A 4 -7.78 -14.60 -12.75
N PHE A 5 -7.30 -13.37 -12.97
CA PHE A 5 -6.48 -13.03 -14.13
C PHE A 5 -4.99 -13.04 -13.75
N ALA A 6 -4.13 -13.38 -14.71
CA ALA A 6 -2.69 -13.21 -14.56
C ALA A 6 -2.33 -11.71 -14.57
N THR A 7 -1.20 -11.35 -13.98
CA THR A 7 -0.79 -9.96 -13.74
C THR A 7 -0.71 -9.10 -15.00
N ASP A 8 -0.24 -9.67 -16.11
CA ASP A 8 -0.21 -9.02 -17.42
C ASP A 8 -1.60 -8.64 -17.92
N LYS A 9 -2.58 -9.53 -17.70
CA LYS A 9 -3.97 -9.29 -18.05
C LYS A 9 -4.63 -8.22 -17.18
N VAL A 10 -4.23 -8.11 -15.93
CA VAL A 10 -4.74 -7.05 -15.06
C VAL A 10 -4.23 -5.69 -15.53
N LYS A 11 -2.94 -5.57 -15.89
CA LYS A 11 -2.39 -4.34 -16.48
C LYS A 11 -3.11 -3.92 -17.77
N GLU A 12 -3.43 -4.90 -18.64
CA GLU A 12 -4.23 -4.62 -19.85
C GLU A 12 -5.64 -4.10 -19.49
N LEU A 13 -6.27 -4.66 -18.46
CA LEU A 13 -7.59 -4.22 -17.99
C LEU A 13 -7.54 -2.80 -17.40
N ASP A 14 -6.52 -2.47 -16.60
CA ASP A 14 -6.34 -1.13 -16.05
C ASP A 14 -6.14 -0.10 -17.18
N GLN A 15 -5.28 -0.39 -18.15
CA GLN A 15 -5.09 0.47 -19.33
C GLN A 15 -6.36 0.62 -20.15
N TYR A 16 -7.10 -0.47 -20.35
CA TYR A 16 -8.38 -0.44 -21.03
C TYR A 16 -9.38 0.45 -20.30
N THR A 17 -9.44 0.33 -18.97
CA THR A 17 -10.32 1.15 -18.14
C THR A 17 -9.98 2.63 -18.26
N ILE A 18 -8.69 3.01 -18.17
CA ILE A 18 -8.25 4.41 -18.32
C ILE A 18 -8.61 4.97 -19.71
N GLN A 19 -8.52 4.13 -20.75
CA GLN A 19 -8.81 4.55 -22.13
C GLN A 19 -10.30 4.67 -22.46
N HIS A 20 -11.15 3.86 -21.83
CA HIS A 20 -12.58 3.73 -22.18
C HIS A 20 -13.53 4.31 -21.14
N GLU A 21 -13.15 4.30 -19.87
CA GLU A 21 -13.78 5.14 -18.86
C GLU A 21 -12.93 6.41 -18.76
N PRO A 22 -13.46 7.63 -18.80
CA PRO A 22 -12.67 8.86 -18.67
C PRO A 22 -12.23 9.04 -17.20
N ILE A 23 -11.37 8.11 -16.73
CA ILE A 23 -10.84 8.08 -15.36
C ILE A 23 -9.32 8.28 -15.40
N SER A 24 -8.79 9.15 -14.55
CA SER A 24 -7.35 9.31 -14.40
C SER A 24 -6.72 8.15 -13.62
N SER A 25 -5.41 7.92 -13.75
CA SER A 25 -4.73 6.87 -13.00
C SER A 25 -4.85 7.08 -11.48
N ILE A 26 -4.79 8.33 -11.04
CA ILE A 26 -4.96 8.67 -9.61
C ILE A 26 -6.37 8.38 -9.09
N ASP A 27 -7.39 8.57 -9.91
CA ASP A 27 -8.78 8.26 -9.54
C ASP A 27 -9.02 6.74 -9.55
N LEU A 28 -8.30 6.01 -10.38
CA LEU A 28 -8.35 4.54 -10.37
C LEU A 28 -7.72 3.97 -9.09
N VAL A 29 -6.57 4.51 -8.65
CA VAL A 29 -5.97 4.22 -7.34
C VAL A 29 -6.96 4.52 -6.21
N GLU A 30 -7.62 5.69 -6.25
CA GLU A 30 -8.61 6.11 -5.26
C GLU A 30 -9.80 5.13 -5.20
N ARG A 31 -10.31 4.72 -6.35
CA ARG A 31 -11.41 3.74 -6.45
C ARG A 31 -11.03 2.38 -5.87
N ALA A 32 -9.82 1.90 -6.18
CA ALA A 32 -9.31 0.63 -5.67
C ALA A 32 -9.12 0.68 -4.14
N ALA A 33 -8.48 1.74 -3.64
CA ALA A 33 -8.26 1.97 -2.21
C ALA A 33 -9.59 2.09 -1.44
N THR A 34 -10.58 2.81 -1.98
CA THR A 34 -11.92 2.93 -1.39
C THR A 34 -12.61 1.57 -1.27
N THR A 35 -12.52 0.74 -2.31
CA THR A 35 -13.09 -0.61 -2.30
C THR A 35 -12.43 -1.48 -1.23
N PHE A 36 -11.09 -1.43 -1.13
CA PHE A 36 -10.33 -2.14 -0.11
C PHE A 36 -10.74 -1.71 1.30
N VAL A 37 -10.79 -0.39 1.56
CA VAL A 37 -11.13 0.17 2.87
C VAL A 37 -12.56 -0.18 3.27
N HIS A 38 -13.50 -0.14 2.35
CA HIS A 38 -14.88 -0.57 2.61
C HIS A 38 -14.93 -2.03 3.09
N GLU A 39 -14.24 -2.95 2.42
CA GLU A 39 -14.18 -4.35 2.85
C GLU A 39 -13.38 -4.54 4.14
N PHE A 40 -12.33 -3.75 4.36
CA PHE A 40 -11.55 -3.75 5.59
C PHE A 40 -12.41 -3.37 6.79
N CYS A 41 -13.17 -2.28 6.70
CA CYS A 41 -14.06 -1.78 7.76
C CYS A 41 -15.16 -2.78 8.15
N ARG A 42 -15.55 -3.65 7.24
CA ARG A 42 -16.52 -4.74 7.54
C ARG A 42 -15.92 -5.88 8.34
N ARG A 43 -14.59 -6.08 8.29
CA ARG A 43 -13.89 -7.23 8.87
C ARG A 43 -13.16 -6.90 10.15
N TYR A 44 -12.66 -5.68 10.30
CA TYR A 44 -11.81 -5.27 11.39
C TYR A 44 -12.42 -4.14 12.20
N SER A 45 -12.36 -4.27 13.52
CA SER A 45 -12.82 -3.21 14.42
C SER A 45 -11.84 -2.04 14.46
N LYS A 46 -12.30 -0.86 14.89
CA LYS A 46 -11.47 0.34 15.05
C LYS A 46 -10.37 0.21 16.13
N GLN A 47 -10.36 -0.89 16.89
CA GLN A 47 -9.38 -1.13 17.96
C GLN A 47 -8.08 -1.76 17.47
N VAL A 48 -8.05 -2.27 16.24
CA VAL A 48 -6.82 -2.83 15.68
C VAL A 48 -5.83 -1.70 15.36
N ARG A 49 -4.55 -1.96 15.63
CA ARG A 49 -3.45 -1.13 15.12
C ARG A 49 -3.11 -1.60 13.72
N ILE A 50 -3.01 -0.66 12.79
CA ILE A 50 -2.69 -0.95 11.40
C ILE A 50 -1.28 -0.41 11.10
N VAL A 51 -0.42 -1.26 10.57
CA VAL A 51 0.93 -0.89 10.13
C VAL A 51 1.02 -1.09 8.63
N ILE A 52 1.28 -0.01 7.91
CA ILE A 52 1.34 -0.01 6.44
C ILE A 52 2.77 0.21 5.98
N PHE A 53 3.26 -0.71 5.16
CA PHE A 53 4.55 -0.59 4.48
C PHE A 53 4.32 -0.32 3.01
N ALA A 54 4.68 0.89 2.56
CA ALA A 54 4.52 1.35 1.19
C ALA A 54 5.87 1.40 0.47
N GLY A 55 5.91 0.99 -0.79
CA GLY A 55 7.06 1.14 -1.69
C GLY A 55 6.97 2.41 -2.54
N GLN A 56 7.94 2.57 -3.45
CA GLN A 56 8.08 3.77 -4.29
C GLN A 56 7.15 3.82 -5.52
N GLY A 57 6.61 2.68 -5.91
CA GLY A 57 5.81 2.52 -7.13
C GLY A 57 4.31 2.61 -6.88
N ASN A 58 3.54 2.15 -7.86
CA ASN A 58 2.08 2.24 -7.83
C ASN A 58 1.45 1.44 -6.68
N ASN A 59 2.04 0.29 -6.29
CA ASN A 59 1.56 -0.45 -5.12
C ASN A 59 1.72 0.35 -3.82
N GLY A 60 2.79 1.18 -3.75
CA GLY A 60 2.95 2.17 -2.69
C GLY A 60 1.90 3.28 -2.76
N ALA A 61 1.50 3.72 -3.96
CA ALA A 61 0.43 4.68 -4.14
C ALA A 61 -0.90 4.15 -3.59
N ASP A 62 -1.24 2.88 -3.89
CA ASP A 62 -2.42 2.20 -3.34
C ASP A 62 -2.35 2.14 -1.80
N ALA A 63 -1.18 1.76 -1.25
CA ALA A 63 -0.97 1.69 0.19
C ALA A 63 -1.12 3.05 0.88
N LEU A 64 -0.61 4.13 0.30
CA LEU A 64 -0.75 5.49 0.83
C LEU A 64 -2.19 6.00 0.75
N ALA A 65 -2.91 5.70 -0.33
CA ALA A 65 -4.33 6.00 -0.45
C ALA A 65 -5.15 5.25 0.61
N ILE A 66 -4.87 3.96 0.82
CA ILE A 66 -5.50 3.16 1.89
C ILE A 66 -5.17 3.74 3.26
N ALA A 67 -3.92 4.14 3.53
CA ALA A 67 -3.52 4.76 4.79
C ALA A 67 -4.37 6.01 5.08
N ARG A 68 -4.51 6.90 4.09
CA ARG A 68 -5.32 8.10 4.20
C ARG A 68 -6.77 7.77 4.52
N LEU A 69 -7.41 6.91 3.73
CA LEU A 69 -8.81 6.54 3.90
C LEU A 69 -9.08 5.83 5.24
N LEU A 70 -8.17 4.99 5.72
CA LEU A 70 -8.30 4.35 7.03
C LEU A 70 -8.15 5.37 8.19
N ASN A 71 -7.28 6.38 8.05
CA ASN A 71 -7.21 7.49 8.99
C ASN A 71 -8.51 8.31 9.01
N GLU A 72 -9.09 8.62 7.84
CA GLU A 72 -10.41 9.29 7.72
C GLU A 72 -11.50 8.49 8.43
N GLU A 73 -11.44 7.15 8.34
CA GLU A 73 -12.31 6.22 9.06
C GLU A 73 -11.96 6.08 10.55
N SER A 74 -11.02 6.86 11.07
CA SER A 74 -10.61 6.89 12.48
C SER A 74 -9.96 5.58 12.98
N TYR A 75 -9.27 4.84 12.11
CA TYR A 75 -8.36 3.79 12.53
C TYR A 75 -7.03 4.37 13.01
N ARG A 76 -6.35 3.66 13.90
CA ARG A 76 -4.95 3.94 14.24
C ARG A 76 -4.04 3.34 13.17
N VAL A 77 -3.44 4.20 12.34
CA VAL A 77 -2.60 3.79 11.20
C VAL A 77 -1.20 4.35 11.36
N GLU A 78 -0.20 3.49 11.31
CA GLU A 78 1.23 3.84 11.20
C GLU A 78 1.70 3.53 9.79
N THR A 79 2.24 4.51 9.08
CA THR A 79 2.61 4.38 7.67
C THR A 79 4.11 4.60 7.48
N TYR A 80 4.76 3.65 6.83
CA TYR A 80 6.18 3.68 6.50
C TYR A 80 6.35 3.62 4.98
N LEU A 81 6.83 4.74 4.39
CA LEU A 81 7.13 4.82 2.95
C LEU A 81 8.62 4.57 2.71
N PHE A 82 8.95 3.46 2.06
CA PHE A 82 10.33 3.13 1.69
C PHE A 82 10.70 3.82 0.38
N ASN A 83 11.54 4.86 0.49
CA ASN A 83 12.00 5.70 -0.62
C ASN A 83 13.53 5.82 -0.70
N PRO A 84 14.30 4.72 -0.75
CA PRO A 84 15.76 4.77 -0.71
C PRO A 84 16.40 5.41 -1.94
N THR A 85 15.69 5.54 -3.06
CA THR A 85 16.18 6.22 -4.27
C THR A 85 15.76 7.68 -4.36
N GLU A 86 14.96 8.15 -3.39
CA GLU A 86 14.37 9.48 -3.38
C GLU A 86 13.59 9.79 -4.67
N HIS A 87 12.98 8.74 -5.25
CA HIS A 87 12.21 8.84 -6.50
C HIS A 87 10.95 8.00 -6.43
N LEU A 88 9.79 8.65 -6.42
CA LEU A 88 8.47 8.03 -6.35
C LEU A 88 7.79 8.04 -7.72
N SER A 89 6.84 7.13 -7.95
CA SER A 89 5.92 7.28 -9.07
C SER A 89 5.04 8.52 -8.88
N VAL A 90 4.47 9.01 -9.97
CA VAL A 90 3.60 10.21 -9.93
C VAL A 90 2.44 10.01 -8.97
N GLU A 91 1.78 8.87 -9.04
CA GLU A 91 0.65 8.52 -8.17
C GLU A 91 1.08 8.33 -6.71
N CYS A 92 2.28 7.80 -6.47
CA CYS A 92 2.82 7.64 -5.12
C CYS A 92 3.12 9.01 -4.48
N GLU A 93 3.76 9.92 -5.20
CA GLU A 93 4.03 11.28 -4.73
C GLU A 93 2.73 12.04 -4.44
N GLN A 94 1.73 11.96 -5.32
CA GLN A 94 0.43 12.61 -5.12
C GLN A 94 -0.29 12.05 -3.88
N ASN A 95 -0.30 10.74 -3.67
CA ASN A 95 -0.94 10.14 -2.49
C ASN A 95 -0.15 10.40 -1.21
N LYS A 96 1.19 10.48 -1.27
CA LYS A 96 2.02 10.95 -0.17
C LYS A 96 1.60 12.36 0.26
N GLN A 97 1.49 13.28 -0.69
CA GLN A 97 1.08 14.65 -0.39
C GLN A 97 -0.33 14.70 0.22
N ARG A 98 -1.30 14.00 -0.37
CA ARG A 98 -2.67 13.90 0.18
C ARG A 98 -2.70 13.36 1.62
N LEU A 99 -1.83 12.40 1.95
CA LEU A 99 -1.71 11.86 3.29
C LEU A 99 -1.09 12.89 4.25
N LEU A 100 -0.03 13.59 3.82
CA LEU A 100 0.66 14.61 4.62
C LEU A 100 -0.21 15.85 4.89
N ASP A 101 -1.18 16.14 4.02
CA ASP A 101 -2.13 17.25 4.20
C ASP A 101 -3.14 16.98 5.33
N MET A 102 -3.17 15.77 5.90
CA MET A 102 -4.03 15.44 7.04
C MET A 102 -3.42 15.96 8.36
N GLU A 103 -4.28 16.39 9.29
CA GLU A 103 -3.82 16.98 10.57
C GLU A 103 -3.21 15.96 11.55
N ARG A 104 -3.57 14.68 11.46
CA ARG A 104 -3.20 13.64 12.44
C ARG A 104 -2.82 12.36 11.74
N ILE A 105 -1.54 12.21 11.45
CA ILE A 105 -0.99 11.01 10.83
C ILE A 105 0.27 10.53 11.57
N GLU A 106 0.46 9.23 11.62
CA GLU A 106 1.73 8.59 11.98
C GLU A 106 2.42 8.16 10.68
N PHE A 107 3.30 9.00 10.15
CA PHE A 107 3.98 8.79 8.86
C PHE A 107 5.50 8.90 8.99
N THR A 108 6.21 7.95 8.41
CA THR A 108 7.68 7.95 8.34
C THR A 108 8.13 7.64 6.91
N GLU A 109 8.92 8.52 6.32
CA GLU A 109 9.62 8.25 5.06
C GLU A 109 11.00 7.66 5.35
N VAL A 110 11.25 6.45 4.84
CA VAL A 110 12.47 5.67 5.05
C VAL A 110 13.35 5.82 3.82
N VAL A 111 14.39 6.64 3.92
CA VAL A 111 15.35 6.87 2.83
C VAL A 111 16.68 6.13 3.06
N ARG A 112 16.99 5.78 4.30
CA ARG A 112 18.24 5.10 4.70
C ARG A 112 17.98 4.12 5.85
N ASP A 113 18.77 4.20 6.92
CA ASP A 113 18.64 3.35 8.08
C ASP A 113 17.24 3.45 8.70
N PHE A 114 16.67 2.30 9.04
CA PHE A 114 15.33 2.17 9.57
C PHE A 114 15.28 1.10 10.64
N GLU A 115 14.73 1.46 11.78
CA GLU A 115 14.37 0.52 12.84
C GLU A 115 12.88 0.21 12.72
N PRO A 116 12.51 -1.05 12.37
CA PRO A 116 11.11 -1.40 12.15
C PRO A 116 10.32 -1.37 13.47
N PRO A 117 9.04 -0.99 13.42
CA PRO A 117 8.18 -1.01 14.60
C PRO A 117 8.00 -2.43 15.12
N THR A 118 7.94 -2.62 16.42
CA THR A 118 7.57 -3.92 16.99
C THR A 118 6.16 -4.30 16.57
N LEU A 119 6.01 -5.44 15.91
CA LEU A 119 4.73 -6.01 15.48
C LEU A 119 4.28 -7.09 16.47
N THR A 120 2.96 -7.19 16.69
CA THR A 120 2.31 -8.15 17.57
C THR A 120 1.23 -8.93 16.84
N ASP A 121 0.74 -10.01 17.43
CA ASP A 121 -0.35 -10.84 16.91
C ASP A 121 -1.72 -10.10 16.83
N ARG A 122 -1.80 -8.91 17.41
CA ARG A 122 -3.00 -8.05 17.38
C ARG A 122 -2.96 -6.99 16.29
N ASP A 123 -1.83 -6.85 15.61
CA ASP A 123 -1.65 -5.85 14.55
C ASP A 123 -2.17 -6.40 13.20
N VAL A 124 -2.59 -5.49 12.36
CA VAL A 124 -2.86 -5.78 10.95
C VAL A 124 -1.79 -5.09 10.12
N VAL A 125 -1.02 -5.87 9.39
CA VAL A 125 0.00 -5.36 8.47
C VAL A 125 -0.57 -5.31 7.05
N ILE A 126 -0.44 -4.16 6.40
CA ILE A 126 -0.76 -3.98 4.99
C ILE A 126 0.56 -3.78 4.24
N ASP A 127 0.87 -4.74 3.36
CA ASP A 127 2.11 -4.77 2.57
C ASP A 127 1.85 -4.25 1.16
N GLY A 128 2.32 -3.06 0.90
CA GLY A 128 2.35 -2.39 -0.40
C GLY A 128 3.77 -2.10 -0.89
N LEU A 129 4.78 -2.85 -0.41
CA LEU A 129 6.19 -2.63 -0.77
C LEU A 129 6.47 -2.87 -2.25
N PHE A 130 5.89 -3.94 -2.80
CA PHE A 130 6.14 -4.35 -4.17
C PHE A 130 4.85 -4.71 -4.89
N GLY A 131 4.79 -4.30 -6.16
CA GLY A 131 3.77 -4.74 -7.09
C GLY A 131 4.33 -5.78 -8.07
N SER A 132 3.63 -5.95 -9.18
CA SER A 132 3.99 -6.88 -10.27
C SER A 132 5.31 -6.54 -10.99
N GLY A 133 5.92 -5.41 -10.69
CA GLY A 133 7.17 -4.95 -11.31
C GLY A 133 8.44 -5.55 -10.70
N LEU A 134 8.33 -6.40 -9.69
CA LEU A 134 9.48 -7.04 -9.08
C LEU A 134 10.07 -8.10 -10.02
N ASN A 135 11.15 -7.73 -10.72
CA ASN A 135 11.82 -8.57 -11.72
C ASN A 135 13.28 -8.88 -11.36
N ARG A 136 13.70 -8.55 -10.15
CA ARG A 136 15.05 -8.79 -9.62
C ARG A 136 14.97 -9.36 -8.21
N PRO A 137 15.96 -10.16 -7.78
CA PRO A 137 16.05 -10.58 -6.38
C PRO A 137 16.09 -9.37 -5.44
N LEU A 138 15.36 -9.47 -4.34
CA LEU A 138 15.38 -8.45 -3.30
C LEU A 138 16.72 -8.47 -2.57
N THR A 139 17.29 -7.29 -2.36
CA THR A 139 18.55 -7.10 -1.63
C THR A 139 18.43 -5.93 -0.65
N GLY A 140 19.38 -5.83 0.29
CA GLY A 140 19.45 -4.69 1.22
C GLY A 140 18.23 -4.55 2.13
N GLY A 141 17.84 -3.31 2.42
CA GLY A 141 16.76 -2.97 3.35
C GLY A 141 15.41 -3.57 2.98
N PHE A 142 15.07 -3.65 1.69
CA PHE A 142 13.83 -4.28 1.24
C PHE A 142 13.78 -5.77 1.55
N ALA A 143 14.88 -6.51 1.32
CA ALA A 143 14.95 -7.93 1.68
C ALA A 143 14.84 -8.12 3.21
N ALA A 144 15.48 -7.25 3.98
CA ALA A 144 15.38 -7.27 5.43
C ALA A 144 13.92 -7.04 5.90
N MET A 145 13.20 -6.08 5.29
CA MET A 145 11.81 -5.83 5.63
C MET A 145 10.88 -6.99 5.29
N VAL A 146 11.01 -7.57 4.11
CA VAL A 146 10.21 -8.76 3.74
C VAL A 146 10.48 -9.92 4.71
N ASN A 147 11.75 -10.15 5.07
CA ASN A 147 12.11 -11.16 6.07
C ASN A 147 11.61 -10.81 7.48
N TYR A 148 11.47 -9.53 7.81
CA TYR A 148 10.90 -9.08 9.07
C TYR A 148 9.38 -9.29 9.12
N ILE A 149 8.68 -9.01 8.03
CA ILE A 149 7.22 -9.10 7.95
C ILE A 149 6.77 -10.58 7.88
N ASN A 150 7.40 -11.42 7.07
CA ASN A 150 6.92 -12.76 6.76
C ASN A 150 6.83 -13.77 7.94
N PRO A 151 7.72 -13.77 8.96
CA PRO A 151 7.71 -14.80 10.00
C PRO A 151 6.71 -14.59 11.13
N VAL A 152 6.03 -13.47 11.21
CA VAL A 152 5.23 -13.09 12.38
C VAL A 152 3.77 -13.57 12.25
N SER A 153 3.23 -14.11 13.35
CA SER A 153 1.83 -14.58 13.43
C SER A 153 0.87 -13.41 13.69
N TYR A 154 0.69 -12.54 12.70
CA TYR A 154 -0.31 -11.48 12.69
C TYR A 154 -1.11 -11.52 11.39
N THR A 155 -2.12 -10.69 11.27
CA THR A 155 -2.83 -10.57 9.99
C THR A 155 -2.00 -9.79 8.98
N HIS A 156 -1.53 -10.48 7.95
CA HIS A 156 -0.77 -9.90 6.84
C HIS A 156 -1.63 -9.82 5.60
N LEU A 157 -1.89 -8.61 5.14
CA LEU A 157 -2.63 -8.31 3.91
C LEU A 157 -1.65 -7.75 2.90
N THR A 158 -1.30 -8.56 1.91
CA THR A 158 -0.51 -8.11 0.77
C THR A 158 -1.46 -7.47 -0.25
N LEU A 159 -1.19 -6.23 -0.63
CA LEU A 159 -1.95 -5.58 -1.69
C LEU A 159 -1.74 -6.34 -3.00
N PRO A 160 -2.80 -6.48 -3.81
CA PRO A 160 -2.68 -7.15 -5.09
C PRO A 160 -1.61 -6.43 -5.93
N THR A 161 -0.78 -7.22 -6.60
CA THR A 161 0.33 -6.76 -7.43
C THR A 161 -0.15 -6.12 -8.74
N ASN A 162 -1.27 -5.45 -8.71
CA ASN A 162 -2.03 -4.98 -9.86
C ASN A 162 -2.02 -3.47 -10.01
N SER A 163 -1.02 -2.85 -9.52
CA SER A 163 -0.96 -1.43 -9.79
C SER A 163 -0.63 -1.18 -11.26
N LEU A 164 -1.39 -0.32 -11.79
CA LEU A 164 -1.39 0.39 -13.08
C LEU A 164 -0.10 0.31 -13.89
#